data_56a1d059ead6a13645917b53216b7c7e
#
_entry.id   56a1d059ead6a13645917b53216b7c7e
#
_cell.length_a   1.000
_cell.length_b   1.000
_cell.length_c   1.000
_cell.angle_alpha   90.00
_cell.angle_beta   90.00
_cell.angle_gamma   90.00
#
_symmetry.space_group_name_H-M   'P 1'
#
loop_
_entity.id
_entity.type
_entity.pdbx_description
1 polymer ?
#
loop_
_entity_poly.entity_id
_entity_poly.type
_entity_poly.pdbx_seq_one_letter_code
_entity_poly.pdbx_strand_id
1 'polypeptide(L)'
;MPRQLPPLNALRAFEAAARSESFTRAAEELCVTQGAVSHQVKLLEATLGIKLFNRERQRLVITDAGREYLNVVRDALDRIAAGTERVLQRQNAGVLTVSTSPDFAAKWLVYRLGRFAEAHPGIDLRVSATMHHIDFVREEVDVAVRHGDGNWAGLDAVRLCTEQLFPVCSPKLMSGRNRISKPADLLKSPLLHLDDSKAWAQWFDAAGVANAELSHGLTLNRASMLLDAAVDGQGVALARTALAAWDLINGRLVRPFDLSLKLSKTYWIVCPKAASMKPKIVTFRDWLLAEAADDTRRLRKI
;
A
#
# COMPACT_ATOMS: atom_id res chain seq x y z
N MET A 1 23.10 14.59 -22.88
CA MET A 1 22.93 15.97 -23.37
C MET A 1 22.22 16.77 -22.29
N PRO A 2 22.62 18.03 -22.00
CA PRO A 2 21.91 18.87 -21.05
C PRO A 2 20.49 19.17 -21.57
N ARG A 3 19.50 19.14 -20.66
CA ARG A 3 18.12 19.50 -21.01
C ARG A 3 18.04 20.98 -21.36
N GLN A 4 17.64 21.31 -22.58
CA GLN A 4 17.34 22.69 -22.97
C GLN A 4 15.93 23.03 -22.46
N LEU A 5 15.87 23.76 -21.34
CA LEU A 5 14.62 24.23 -20.76
C LEU A 5 14.50 25.75 -20.96
N PRO A 6 13.30 26.27 -21.24
CA PRO A 6 13.06 27.70 -21.15
C PRO A 6 13.33 28.23 -19.73
N PRO A 7 13.54 29.54 -19.57
CA PRO A 7 13.77 30.13 -18.24
C PRO A 7 12.59 29.81 -17.30
N LEU A 8 12.86 29.25 -16.11
CA LEU A 8 11.82 28.81 -15.18
C LEU A 8 10.90 29.95 -14.71
N ASN A 9 11.43 31.14 -14.51
CA ASN A 9 10.61 32.31 -14.17
C ASN A 9 9.67 32.72 -15.30
N ALA A 10 10.06 32.50 -16.56
CA ALA A 10 9.20 32.76 -17.71
C ALA A 10 8.05 31.71 -17.80
N LEU A 11 8.31 30.44 -17.45
CA LEU A 11 7.27 29.40 -17.35
C LEU A 11 6.28 29.71 -16.21
N ARG A 12 6.76 30.13 -15.03
CA ARG A 12 5.90 30.54 -13.90
C ARG A 12 5.03 31.76 -14.26
N ALA A 13 5.61 32.77 -14.89
CA ALA A 13 4.88 33.97 -15.32
C ALA A 13 3.82 33.64 -16.37
N PHE A 14 4.12 32.75 -17.31
CA PHE A 14 3.18 32.28 -18.33
C PHE A 14 2.02 31.51 -17.69
N GLU A 15 2.29 30.54 -16.80
CA GLU A 15 1.24 29.73 -16.15
C GLU A 15 0.29 30.64 -15.35
N ALA A 16 0.81 31.53 -14.50
CA ALA A 16 0.02 32.43 -13.69
C ALA A 16 -0.82 33.40 -14.55
N ALA A 17 -0.27 33.93 -15.64
CA ALA A 17 -0.96 34.81 -16.57
C ALA A 17 -2.07 34.07 -17.35
N ALA A 18 -1.81 32.83 -17.76
CA ALA A 18 -2.77 32.01 -18.48
C ALA A 18 -3.95 31.58 -17.57
N ARG A 19 -3.67 31.19 -16.35
CA ARG A 19 -4.68 30.77 -15.37
C ARG A 19 -5.57 31.93 -14.90
N SER A 20 -5.00 33.11 -14.70
CA SER A 20 -5.73 34.31 -14.26
C SER A 20 -6.32 35.13 -15.40
N GLU A 21 -5.96 34.83 -16.66
CA GLU A 21 -6.29 35.60 -17.88
C GLU A 21 -5.92 37.10 -17.74
N SER A 22 -4.91 37.40 -16.94
CA SER A 22 -4.55 38.77 -16.57
C SER A 22 -3.08 38.88 -16.12
N PHE A 23 -2.32 39.75 -16.79
CA PHE A 23 -0.95 40.08 -16.32
C PHE A 23 -0.92 40.77 -14.96
N THR A 24 -1.96 41.52 -14.63
CA THR A 24 -2.04 42.25 -13.34
C THR A 24 -2.25 41.26 -12.20
N ARG A 25 -3.22 40.35 -12.33
CA ARG A 25 -3.47 39.32 -11.31
C ARG A 25 -2.27 38.35 -11.15
N ALA A 26 -1.65 37.97 -12.26
CA ALA A 26 -0.44 37.18 -12.21
C ALA A 26 0.71 37.89 -11.50
N ALA A 27 0.83 39.21 -11.67
CA ALA A 27 1.84 40.03 -10.99
C ALA A 27 1.60 40.09 -9.47
N GLU A 28 0.34 40.27 -9.06
CA GLU A 28 -0.06 40.24 -7.65
C GLU A 28 0.28 38.90 -7.01
N GLU A 29 -0.08 37.79 -7.65
CA GLU A 29 0.18 36.44 -7.16
C GLU A 29 1.69 36.14 -7.05
N LEU A 30 2.47 36.57 -8.04
CA LEU A 30 3.91 36.34 -8.07
C LEU A 30 4.72 37.37 -7.28
N CYS A 31 4.05 38.35 -6.66
CA CYS A 31 4.67 39.46 -5.92
C CYS A 31 5.68 40.24 -6.76
N VAL A 32 5.35 40.54 -8.02
CA VAL A 32 6.18 41.28 -8.97
C VAL A 32 5.38 42.40 -9.67
N THR A 33 5.98 43.18 -10.51
CA THR A 33 5.27 44.19 -11.32
C THR A 33 4.64 43.56 -12.57
N GLN A 34 3.53 44.12 -13.06
CA GLN A 34 2.89 43.72 -14.32
C GLN A 34 3.86 43.74 -15.49
N GLY A 35 4.76 44.77 -15.53
CA GLY A 35 5.80 44.86 -16.55
C GLY A 35 6.77 43.68 -16.52
N ALA A 36 7.13 43.20 -15.33
CA ALA A 36 7.99 42.02 -15.16
C ALA A 36 7.33 40.75 -15.71
N VAL A 37 6.06 40.53 -15.39
CA VAL A 37 5.30 39.38 -15.95
C VAL A 37 5.23 39.45 -17.45
N SER A 38 4.86 40.63 -18.02
CA SER A 38 4.80 40.81 -19.47
C SER A 38 6.16 40.60 -20.15
N HIS A 39 7.25 41.01 -19.53
CA HIS A 39 8.61 40.78 -20.02
C HIS A 39 8.98 39.31 -20.01
N GLN A 40 8.68 38.58 -18.93
CA GLN A 40 8.95 37.13 -18.82
C GLN A 40 8.16 36.33 -19.87
N VAL A 41 6.87 36.66 -20.08
CA VAL A 41 6.07 36.02 -21.12
C VAL A 41 6.63 36.28 -22.52
N LYS A 42 7.03 37.53 -22.82
CA LYS A 42 7.68 37.85 -24.11
C LYS A 42 8.99 37.09 -24.30
N LEU A 43 9.79 36.95 -23.24
CA LEU A 43 11.03 36.15 -23.26
C LEU A 43 10.73 34.70 -23.59
N LEU A 44 9.68 34.14 -23.00
CA LEU A 44 9.24 32.74 -23.28
C LEU A 44 8.81 32.59 -24.75
N GLU A 45 7.95 33.50 -25.25
CA GLU A 45 7.52 33.52 -26.65
C GLU A 45 8.69 33.61 -27.61
N ALA A 46 9.67 34.48 -27.31
CA ALA A 46 10.90 34.61 -28.10
C ALA A 46 11.75 33.33 -28.08
N THR A 47 11.86 32.69 -26.91
CA THR A 47 12.61 31.43 -26.78
C THR A 47 11.97 30.29 -27.57
N LEU A 48 10.64 30.22 -27.59
CA LEU A 48 9.87 29.20 -28.30
C LEU A 48 9.63 29.55 -29.79
N GLY A 49 9.79 30.78 -30.19
CA GLY A 49 9.51 31.26 -31.54
C GLY A 49 8.02 31.33 -31.88
N ILE A 50 7.12 31.21 -30.88
CA ILE A 50 5.66 31.22 -31.08
C ILE A 50 4.97 32.16 -30.11
N LYS A 51 3.77 32.62 -30.50
CA LYS A 51 2.91 33.42 -29.61
C LYS A 51 2.05 32.53 -28.75
N LEU A 52 2.08 32.79 -27.45
CA LEU A 52 1.27 32.08 -26.46
C LEU A 52 0.01 32.87 -26.08
N PHE A 53 0.02 34.20 -26.29
CA PHE A 53 -1.12 35.08 -26.07
C PHE A 53 -1.35 36.02 -27.27
N ASN A 54 -2.63 36.28 -27.51
CA ASN A 54 -3.13 37.36 -28.35
C ASN A 54 -3.66 38.49 -27.46
N ARG A 55 -3.59 39.73 -27.95
CA ARG A 55 -4.22 40.89 -27.31
C ARG A 55 -5.44 41.28 -28.15
N GLU A 56 -6.64 40.91 -27.67
CA GLU A 56 -7.89 41.28 -28.31
C GLU A 56 -8.66 42.26 -27.42
N ARG A 57 -8.94 43.47 -27.94
CA ARG A 57 -9.79 44.47 -27.26
C ARG A 57 -9.45 44.68 -25.77
N GLN A 58 -8.17 44.79 -25.43
CA GLN A 58 -7.65 44.90 -24.05
C GLN A 58 -7.75 43.65 -23.17
N ARG A 59 -8.13 42.48 -23.73
CA ARG A 59 -8.11 41.20 -23.04
C ARG A 59 -6.91 40.36 -23.44
N LEU A 60 -6.39 39.61 -22.45
CA LEU A 60 -5.36 38.63 -22.68
C LEU A 60 -6.04 37.31 -23.07
N VAL A 61 -5.84 36.89 -24.33
CA VAL A 61 -6.44 35.64 -24.85
C VAL A 61 -5.32 34.67 -25.15
N ILE A 62 -5.41 33.47 -24.56
CA ILE A 62 -4.43 32.41 -24.80
C ILE A 62 -4.64 31.81 -26.21
N THR A 63 -3.54 31.58 -26.94
CA THR A 63 -3.57 30.89 -28.25
C THR A 63 -3.78 29.38 -28.09
N ASP A 64 -4.05 28.67 -29.18
CA ASP A 64 -4.17 27.19 -29.15
C ASP A 64 -2.82 26.56 -28.74
N ALA A 65 -1.71 27.03 -29.29
CA ALA A 65 -0.36 26.64 -28.87
C ALA A 65 -0.09 26.97 -27.39
N GLY A 66 -0.60 28.11 -26.91
CA GLY A 66 -0.54 28.46 -25.49
C GLY A 66 -1.32 27.51 -24.61
N ARG A 67 -2.53 27.09 -25.03
CA ARG A 67 -3.35 26.11 -24.27
C ARG A 67 -2.68 24.74 -24.16
N GLU A 68 -2.16 24.25 -25.27
CA GLU A 68 -1.43 22.98 -25.29
C GLU A 68 -0.21 23.04 -24.36
N TYR A 69 0.58 24.10 -24.48
CA TYR A 69 1.77 24.28 -23.68
C TYR A 69 1.48 24.53 -22.20
N LEU A 70 0.36 25.17 -21.87
CA LEU A 70 -0.09 25.40 -20.50
C LEU A 70 -0.27 24.09 -19.72
N ASN A 71 -0.86 23.07 -20.34
CA ASN A 71 -1.06 21.78 -19.69
C ASN A 71 0.28 21.13 -19.32
N VAL A 72 1.24 21.15 -20.23
CA VAL A 72 2.59 20.60 -19.98
C VAL A 72 3.32 21.38 -18.87
N VAL A 73 3.24 22.72 -18.91
CA VAL A 73 3.90 23.58 -17.91
C VAL A 73 3.25 23.39 -16.54
N ARG A 74 1.93 23.31 -16.44
CA ARG A 74 1.20 23.06 -15.20
C ARG A 74 1.60 21.72 -14.58
N ASP A 75 1.55 20.64 -15.35
CA ASP A 75 1.96 19.32 -14.86
C ASP A 75 3.40 19.30 -14.35
N ALA A 76 4.30 20.01 -15.02
CA ALA A 76 5.70 20.11 -14.61
C ALA A 76 5.85 20.90 -13.31
N LEU A 77 5.18 22.04 -13.17
CA LEU A 77 5.19 22.87 -11.96
C LEU A 77 4.54 22.15 -10.77
N ASP A 78 3.44 21.44 -10.99
CA ASP A 78 2.77 20.64 -9.95
C ASP A 78 3.68 19.51 -9.45
N ARG A 79 4.43 18.85 -10.34
CA ARG A 79 5.43 17.84 -9.96
C ARG A 79 6.58 18.45 -9.15
N ILE A 80 7.04 19.64 -9.51
CA ILE A 80 8.08 20.35 -8.76
C ILE A 80 7.54 20.75 -7.38
N ALA A 81 6.34 21.30 -7.30
CA ALA A 81 5.68 21.68 -6.06
C ALA A 81 5.52 20.46 -5.12
N ALA A 82 4.97 19.36 -5.64
CA ALA A 82 4.83 18.11 -4.89
C ALA A 82 6.20 17.56 -4.43
N GLY A 83 7.24 17.63 -5.27
CA GLY A 83 8.60 17.23 -4.89
C GLY A 83 9.19 18.12 -3.79
N THR A 84 8.95 19.43 -3.86
CA THR A 84 9.40 20.39 -2.84
C THR A 84 8.69 20.14 -1.51
N GLU A 85 7.38 19.96 -1.54
CA GLU A 85 6.58 19.64 -0.34
C GLU A 85 7.07 18.34 0.32
N ARG A 86 7.39 17.32 -0.46
CA ARG A 86 7.98 16.07 0.01
C ARG A 86 9.35 16.26 0.67
N VAL A 87 10.22 17.10 0.10
CA VAL A 87 11.53 17.42 0.70
C VAL A 87 11.36 18.14 2.02
N LEU A 88 10.44 19.11 2.10
CA LEU A 88 10.13 19.84 3.32
C LEU A 88 9.49 18.94 4.39
N GLN A 89 8.60 18.03 4.00
CA GLN A 89 8.01 17.04 4.92
C GLN A 89 9.07 16.04 5.44
N ARG A 90 10.09 15.70 4.65
CA ARG A 90 11.24 14.89 5.10
C ARG A 90 12.11 15.58 6.16
N GLN A 91 12.17 16.88 6.16
CA GLN A 91 12.86 17.65 7.23
C GLN A 91 12.04 17.68 8.53
N ASN A 92 10.73 17.48 8.48
CA ASN A 92 9.91 17.27 9.66
C ASN A 92 10.09 15.84 10.13
N ALA A 93 11.04 15.66 11.04
CA ALA A 93 11.35 14.39 11.68
C ALA A 93 10.05 13.74 12.17
N GLY A 94 9.64 12.60 11.60
CA GLY A 94 8.51 11.87 12.13
C GLY A 94 7.65 11.10 11.14
N VAL A 95 7.57 11.46 9.86
CA VAL A 95 6.73 10.71 8.90
C VAL A 95 7.42 9.40 8.50
N LEU A 96 6.71 8.29 8.68
CA LEU A 96 7.10 6.96 8.23
C LEU A 96 6.07 6.43 7.25
N THR A 97 6.47 6.28 5.99
CA THR A 97 5.60 5.72 4.95
C THR A 97 5.82 4.22 4.82
N VAL A 98 4.76 3.47 5.11
CA VAL A 98 4.75 2.00 5.10
C VAL A 98 3.88 1.50 3.95
N SER A 99 4.39 0.53 3.19
CA SER A 99 3.58 -0.18 2.20
C SER A 99 3.42 -1.64 2.56
N THR A 100 2.23 -2.20 2.33
CA THR A 100 1.97 -3.62 2.59
C THR A 100 0.94 -4.20 1.63
N SER A 101 0.72 -5.52 1.66
CA SER A 101 -0.41 -6.12 0.94
C SER A 101 -1.74 -5.76 1.61
N PRO A 102 -2.83 -5.60 0.85
CA PRO A 102 -4.15 -5.30 1.40
C PRO A 102 -4.60 -6.31 2.46
N ASP A 103 -4.36 -7.60 2.25
CA ASP A 103 -4.74 -8.64 3.20
C ASP A 103 -3.98 -8.53 4.53
N PHE A 104 -2.66 -8.24 4.49
CA PHE A 104 -1.88 -8.04 5.69
C PHE A 104 -2.28 -6.75 6.42
N ALA A 105 -2.52 -5.67 5.67
CA ALA A 105 -3.04 -4.43 6.24
C ALA A 105 -4.35 -4.68 7.01
N ALA A 106 -5.33 -5.32 6.36
CA ALA A 106 -6.67 -5.53 6.90
C ALA A 106 -6.72 -6.54 8.06
N LYS A 107 -5.92 -7.62 7.99
CA LYS A 107 -6.04 -8.76 8.92
C LYS A 107 -4.98 -8.78 10.02
N TRP A 108 -3.88 -8.07 9.82
CA TRP A 108 -2.81 -8.07 10.83
C TRP A 108 -2.46 -6.66 11.32
N LEU A 109 -2.15 -5.73 10.43
CA LEU A 109 -1.55 -4.46 10.80
C LEU A 109 -2.55 -3.50 11.46
N VAL A 110 -3.74 -3.34 10.89
CA VAL A 110 -4.75 -2.34 11.33
C VAL A 110 -5.11 -2.48 12.81
N TYR A 111 -5.18 -3.69 13.35
CA TYR A 111 -5.52 -3.94 14.75
C TYR A 111 -4.42 -3.55 15.76
N ARG A 112 -3.25 -3.16 15.26
CA ARG A 112 -2.04 -2.88 16.04
C ARG A 112 -1.60 -1.41 15.94
N LEU A 113 -2.08 -0.69 14.92
CA LEU A 113 -1.64 0.70 14.64
C LEU A 113 -1.87 1.65 15.81
N GLY A 114 -2.97 1.49 16.56
CA GLY A 114 -3.24 2.30 17.75
C GLY A 114 -2.12 2.19 18.80
N ARG A 115 -1.68 0.95 19.09
CA ARG A 115 -0.57 0.71 20.04
C ARG A 115 0.75 1.30 19.55
N PHE A 116 1.02 1.27 18.26
CA PHE A 116 2.21 1.91 17.71
C PHE A 116 2.15 3.43 17.90
N ALA A 117 1.02 4.05 17.55
CA ALA A 117 0.84 5.50 17.71
C ALA A 117 0.96 5.97 19.15
N GLU A 118 0.40 5.21 20.10
CA GLU A 118 0.53 5.49 21.55
C GLU A 118 1.96 5.36 22.05
N ALA A 119 2.69 4.32 21.61
CA ALA A 119 4.07 4.07 22.04
C ALA A 119 5.08 5.01 21.37
N HIS A 120 4.77 5.54 20.17
CA HIS A 120 5.67 6.36 19.37
C HIS A 120 5.00 7.62 18.84
N PRO A 121 4.53 8.54 19.69
CA PRO A 121 3.76 9.73 19.30
C PRO A 121 4.54 10.70 18.41
N GLY A 122 5.88 10.57 18.33
CA GLY A 122 6.73 11.37 17.44
C GLY A 122 6.83 10.83 16.01
N ILE A 123 6.19 9.68 15.69
CA ILE A 123 6.20 9.09 14.36
C ILE A 123 4.79 9.19 13.74
N ASP A 124 4.65 10.01 12.70
CA ASP A 124 3.44 10.07 11.88
C ASP A 124 3.45 8.92 10.86
N LEU A 125 2.65 7.90 11.10
CA LEU A 125 2.62 6.67 10.30
C LEU A 125 1.63 6.80 9.15
N ARG A 126 2.11 6.63 7.92
CA ARG A 126 1.30 6.56 6.70
C ARG A 126 1.35 5.15 6.13
N VAL A 127 0.21 4.50 6.01
CA VAL A 127 0.10 3.13 5.51
C VAL A 127 -0.60 3.11 4.15
N SER A 128 0.07 2.52 3.16
CA SER A 128 -0.47 2.26 1.83
C SER A 128 -0.59 0.75 1.59
N ALA A 129 -1.74 0.29 1.11
CA ALA A 129 -2.00 -1.12 0.83
C ALA A 129 -2.03 -1.37 -0.68
N THR A 130 -1.01 -2.07 -1.21
CA THR A 130 -0.87 -2.32 -2.64
C THR A 130 -0.36 -3.74 -2.93
N MET A 131 -0.72 -4.28 -4.10
CA MET A 131 -0.25 -5.60 -4.55
C MET A 131 0.94 -5.52 -5.51
N HIS A 132 1.22 -4.37 -6.09
CA HIS A 132 2.33 -4.21 -7.02
C HIS A 132 3.69 -4.16 -6.30
N HIS A 133 4.74 -4.44 -7.05
CA HIS A 133 6.11 -4.26 -6.58
C HIS A 133 6.40 -2.78 -6.39
N ILE A 134 6.92 -2.41 -5.20
CA ILE A 134 7.22 -1.04 -4.86
C ILE A 134 8.57 -0.63 -5.42
N ASP A 135 8.58 0.53 -6.07
CA ASP A 135 9.77 1.31 -6.29
C ASP A 135 9.96 2.28 -5.11
N PHE A 136 10.80 1.91 -4.15
CA PHE A 136 11.06 2.70 -2.94
C PHE A 136 11.51 4.14 -3.20
N VAL A 137 12.10 4.40 -4.35
CA VAL A 137 12.58 5.74 -4.73
C VAL A 137 11.44 6.57 -5.31
N ARG A 138 10.67 5.98 -6.22
CA ARG A 138 9.59 6.71 -6.91
C ARG A 138 8.35 6.89 -6.04
N GLU A 139 8.02 5.89 -5.24
CA GLU A 139 6.80 5.87 -4.44
C GLU A 139 7.02 6.41 -3.01
N GLU A 140 8.27 6.77 -2.67
CA GLU A 140 8.64 7.38 -1.38
C GLU A 140 8.24 6.54 -0.16
N VAL A 141 8.32 5.23 -0.30
CA VAL A 141 8.08 4.29 0.78
C VAL A 141 9.37 4.11 1.59
N ASP A 142 9.28 4.23 2.90
CA ASP A 142 10.41 4.01 3.81
C ASP A 142 10.63 2.52 4.07
N VAL A 143 9.53 1.78 4.31
CA VAL A 143 9.54 0.36 4.64
C VAL A 143 8.33 -0.34 4.02
N ALA A 144 8.50 -1.60 3.67
CA ALA A 144 7.39 -2.41 3.17
C ALA A 144 7.28 -3.73 3.94
N VAL A 145 6.05 -4.26 4.09
CA VAL A 145 5.83 -5.64 4.52
C VAL A 145 5.33 -6.45 3.33
N ARG A 146 6.09 -7.47 2.94
CA ARG A 146 5.82 -8.26 1.74
C ARG A 146 5.84 -9.76 2.02
N HIS A 147 4.96 -10.49 1.35
CA HIS A 147 4.94 -11.95 1.36
C HIS A 147 5.83 -12.47 0.24
N GLY A 148 6.79 -13.34 0.55
CA GLY A 148 7.73 -13.86 -0.44
C GLY A 148 8.84 -14.73 0.16
N ASP A 149 9.87 -14.95 -0.64
CA ASP A 149 10.99 -15.84 -0.30
C ASP A 149 12.11 -15.14 0.49
N GLY A 150 12.05 -13.82 0.63
CA GLY A 150 13.08 -13.03 1.31
C GLY A 150 14.19 -12.49 0.40
N ASN A 151 14.12 -12.76 -0.90
CA ASN A 151 15.15 -12.37 -1.86
C ASN A 151 14.70 -11.16 -2.69
N TRP A 152 15.12 -9.96 -2.28
CA TRP A 152 14.94 -8.73 -3.05
C TRP A 152 16.28 -8.05 -3.26
N ALA A 153 16.71 -7.99 -4.52
CA ALA A 153 18.00 -7.38 -4.88
C ALA A 153 18.08 -5.91 -4.40
N GLY A 154 19.18 -5.54 -3.75
CA GLY A 154 19.42 -4.18 -3.28
C GLY A 154 18.66 -3.77 -2.02
N LEU A 155 17.80 -4.63 -1.47
CA LEU A 155 17.02 -4.34 -0.26
C LEU A 155 17.58 -5.11 0.95
N ASP A 156 17.31 -4.58 2.13
CA ASP A 156 17.44 -5.28 3.40
C ASP A 156 16.10 -5.94 3.72
N ALA A 157 16.12 -7.22 4.09
CA ALA A 157 14.93 -8.03 4.31
C ALA A 157 15.04 -8.79 5.63
N VAL A 158 14.18 -8.47 6.59
CA VAL A 158 14.10 -9.13 7.89
C VAL A 158 12.83 -9.97 7.92
N ARG A 159 12.96 -11.26 8.26
CA ARG A 159 11.80 -12.15 8.38
C ARG A 159 10.91 -11.70 9.55
N LEU A 160 9.63 -11.48 9.27
CA LEU A 160 8.67 -11.07 10.29
C LEU A 160 8.14 -12.27 11.09
N CYS A 161 7.77 -13.36 10.42
CA CYS A 161 7.19 -14.54 11.06
C CYS A 161 7.47 -15.79 10.23
N THR A 162 7.02 -16.96 10.72
CA THR A 162 6.88 -18.19 9.94
C THR A 162 5.42 -18.42 9.60
N GLU A 163 5.15 -19.02 8.45
CA GLU A 163 3.79 -19.23 7.97
C GLU A 163 3.46 -20.71 7.86
N GLN A 164 2.24 -21.03 8.26
CA GLN A 164 1.60 -22.32 8.07
C GLN A 164 0.22 -22.10 7.44
N LEU A 165 -0.30 -23.10 6.77
CA LEU A 165 -1.64 -23.10 6.20
C LEU A 165 -2.47 -24.19 6.89
N PHE A 166 -3.60 -23.82 7.45
CA PHE A 166 -4.48 -24.72 8.21
C PHE A 166 -5.94 -24.29 8.10
N PRO A 167 -6.91 -25.22 8.30
CA PRO A 167 -8.31 -24.91 8.34
C PRO A 167 -8.67 -24.00 9.51
N VAL A 168 -9.57 -23.05 9.26
CA VAL A 168 -10.21 -22.22 10.30
C VAL A 168 -11.70 -22.09 10.00
N CYS A 169 -12.49 -21.96 11.05
CA CYS A 169 -13.92 -21.71 10.92
C CYS A 169 -14.46 -20.93 12.12
N SER A 170 -15.69 -20.43 11.99
CA SER A 170 -16.42 -19.89 13.13
C SER A 170 -16.63 -20.96 14.22
N PRO A 171 -16.52 -20.62 15.52
CA PRO A 171 -16.86 -21.52 16.62
C PRO A 171 -18.24 -22.20 16.49
N LYS A 172 -19.18 -21.53 15.81
CA LYS A 172 -20.52 -22.08 15.53
C LYS A 172 -20.50 -23.42 14.79
N LEU A 173 -19.53 -23.64 13.92
CA LEU A 173 -19.38 -24.87 13.13
C LEU A 173 -18.78 -26.03 13.95
N MET A 174 -18.24 -25.75 15.14
CA MET A 174 -17.72 -26.78 16.06
C MET A 174 -18.78 -27.32 17.01
N SER A 175 -20.01 -26.88 16.94
CA SER A 175 -21.13 -27.28 17.80
C SER A 175 -22.32 -27.76 17.00
N GLY A 176 -23.28 -28.44 17.66
CA GLY A 176 -24.49 -28.96 17.02
C GLY A 176 -24.36 -30.35 16.39
N ARG A 177 -25.41 -30.77 15.64
CA ARG A 177 -25.48 -32.10 15.02
C ARG A 177 -24.45 -32.34 13.90
N ASN A 178 -24.07 -31.29 13.19
CA ASN A 178 -23.14 -31.34 12.06
C ASN A 178 -21.74 -30.82 12.44
N ARG A 179 -21.35 -30.97 13.72
CA ARG A 179 -20.05 -30.49 14.18
C ARG A 179 -18.89 -31.14 13.43
N ILE A 180 -17.88 -30.37 13.15
CA ILE A 180 -16.63 -30.84 12.57
C ILE A 180 -15.84 -31.60 13.67
N SER A 181 -15.57 -32.89 13.48
CA SER A 181 -14.87 -33.75 14.45
C SER A 181 -13.64 -34.43 13.85
N LYS A 182 -13.62 -34.66 12.55
CA LYS A 182 -12.52 -35.29 11.81
C LYS A 182 -12.35 -34.60 10.45
N PRO A 183 -11.17 -34.70 9.81
CA PRO A 183 -10.90 -34.04 8.52
C PRO A 183 -11.93 -34.28 7.44
N ALA A 184 -12.46 -35.52 7.32
CA ALA A 184 -13.48 -35.87 6.34
C ALA A 184 -14.81 -35.13 6.55
N ASP A 185 -15.10 -34.61 7.76
CA ASP A 185 -16.33 -33.87 8.01
C ASP A 185 -16.32 -32.49 7.33
N LEU A 186 -15.15 -31.97 6.99
CA LEU A 186 -15.02 -30.72 6.23
C LEU A 186 -15.69 -30.78 4.85
N LEU A 187 -15.74 -31.98 4.24
CA LEU A 187 -16.43 -32.19 2.96
C LEU A 187 -17.95 -32.02 3.05
N LYS A 188 -18.53 -32.03 4.26
CA LYS A 188 -19.95 -31.79 4.52
C LYS A 188 -20.24 -30.30 4.81
N SER A 189 -19.22 -29.48 4.95
CA SER A 189 -19.31 -28.05 5.20
C SER A 189 -18.97 -27.26 3.92
N PRO A 190 -19.54 -26.08 3.72
CA PRO A 190 -19.10 -25.22 2.64
C PRO A 190 -17.61 -24.92 2.78
N LEU A 191 -16.80 -25.25 1.75
CA LEU A 191 -15.39 -24.89 1.69
C LEU A 191 -15.27 -23.53 1.00
N LEU A 192 -14.45 -22.67 1.59
CA LEU A 192 -14.12 -21.37 1.02
C LEU A 192 -12.79 -21.46 0.30
N HIS A 193 -12.75 -21.04 -0.95
CA HIS A 193 -11.59 -21.16 -1.84
C HIS A 193 -10.94 -19.80 -2.06
N LEU A 194 -9.61 -19.77 -2.00
CA LEU A 194 -8.80 -18.61 -2.42
C LEU A 194 -8.24 -18.93 -3.81
N ASP A 195 -8.70 -18.18 -4.82
CA ASP A 195 -8.36 -18.32 -6.24
C ASP A 195 -8.70 -19.68 -6.87
N ASP A 196 -8.23 -20.81 -6.28
CA ASP A 196 -8.49 -22.16 -6.73
C ASP A 196 -8.61 -23.17 -5.57
N SER A 197 -8.86 -24.42 -5.88
CA SER A 197 -9.01 -25.51 -4.90
C SER A 197 -7.71 -26.25 -4.57
N LYS A 198 -6.56 -25.90 -5.16
CA LYS A 198 -5.30 -26.67 -5.02
C LYS A 198 -4.81 -26.74 -3.58
N ALA A 199 -4.95 -25.66 -2.83
CA ALA A 199 -4.52 -25.62 -1.44
C ALA A 199 -5.35 -26.61 -0.59
N TRP A 200 -6.64 -26.73 -0.84
CA TRP A 200 -7.50 -27.70 -0.19
C TRP A 200 -7.11 -29.14 -0.57
N ALA A 201 -6.83 -29.41 -1.84
CA ALA A 201 -6.38 -30.73 -2.29
C ALA A 201 -5.11 -31.17 -1.55
N GLN A 202 -4.13 -30.29 -1.42
CA GLN A 202 -2.90 -30.56 -0.67
C GLN A 202 -3.17 -30.82 0.82
N TRP A 203 -4.09 -30.06 1.42
CA TRP A 203 -4.41 -30.23 2.83
C TRP A 203 -5.15 -31.56 3.09
N PHE A 204 -6.13 -31.94 2.25
CA PHE A 204 -6.85 -33.21 2.38
C PHE A 204 -5.93 -34.40 2.13
N ASP A 205 -5.00 -34.32 1.17
CA ASP A 205 -3.99 -35.34 0.94
C ASP A 205 -3.12 -35.54 2.20
N ALA A 206 -2.62 -34.47 2.79
CA ALA A 206 -1.87 -34.51 4.05
C ALA A 206 -2.71 -35.02 5.25
N ALA A 207 -4.03 -34.83 5.22
CA ALA A 207 -4.97 -35.35 6.21
C ALA A 207 -5.37 -36.80 5.98
N GLY A 208 -4.91 -37.45 4.91
CA GLY A 208 -5.26 -38.83 4.56
C GLY A 208 -6.70 -38.99 4.08
N VAL A 209 -7.33 -37.93 3.56
CA VAL A 209 -8.69 -37.97 3.02
C VAL A 209 -8.63 -38.14 1.50
N ALA A 210 -8.81 -39.35 1.02
CA ALA A 210 -8.81 -39.67 -0.41
C ALA A 210 -10.09 -39.17 -1.11
N ASN A 211 -9.97 -38.88 -2.42
CA ASN A 211 -11.10 -38.54 -3.31
C ASN A 211 -11.96 -37.36 -2.81
N ALA A 212 -11.33 -36.32 -2.23
CA ALA A 212 -12.05 -35.14 -1.82
C ALA A 212 -12.59 -34.39 -3.06
N GLU A 213 -13.93 -34.33 -3.16
CA GLU A 213 -14.57 -33.53 -4.21
C GLU A 213 -14.58 -32.06 -3.82
N LEU A 214 -13.79 -31.24 -4.54
CA LEU A 214 -13.48 -29.87 -4.21
C LEU A 214 -14.03 -28.85 -5.22
N SER A 215 -14.93 -29.32 -6.11
CA SER A 215 -15.44 -28.52 -7.23
C SER A 215 -16.48 -27.48 -6.83
N HIS A 216 -17.01 -27.54 -5.62
CA HIS A 216 -18.06 -26.65 -5.14
C HIS A 216 -17.60 -25.78 -3.96
N GLY A 217 -18.00 -24.52 -3.97
CA GLY A 217 -17.73 -23.58 -2.89
C GLY A 217 -17.61 -22.14 -3.36
N LEU A 218 -17.65 -21.21 -2.41
CA LEU A 218 -17.42 -19.79 -2.69
C LEU A 218 -15.94 -19.57 -2.95
N THR A 219 -15.61 -19.00 -4.12
CA THR A 219 -14.24 -18.64 -4.50
C THR A 219 -14.05 -17.14 -4.36
N LEU A 220 -13.01 -16.75 -3.66
CA LEU A 220 -12.65 -15.36 -3.39
C LEU A 220 -11.19 -15.14 -3.81
N ASN A 221 -10.87 -13.94 -4.26
CA ASN A 221 -9.52 -13.57 -4.71
C ASN A 221 -8.70 -12.80 -3.65
N ARG A 222 -9.23 -12.70 -2.41
CA ARG A 222 -8.57 -12.03 -1.29
C ARG A 222 -8.68 -12.87 -0.03
N ALA A 223 -7.53 -13.10 0.63
CA ALA A 223 -7.48 -13.86 1.87
C ALA A 223 -8.22 -13.13 3.01
N SER A 224 -8.25 -11.81 3.02
CA SER A 224 -9.03 -11.04 4.00
C SER A 224 -10.53 -11.31 3.88
N MET A 225 -11.08 -11.28 2.66
CA MET A 225 -12.49 -11.58 2.40
C MET A 225 -12.83 -13.04 2.78
N LEU A 226 -11.92 -13.96 2.46
CA LEU A 226 -12.05 -15.37 2.80
C LEU A 226 -12.18 -15.59 4.31
N LEU A 227 -11.33 -14.92 5.09
CA LEU A 227 -11.35 -15.01 6.54
C LEU A 227 -12.58 -14.33 7.15
N ASP A 228 -13.03 -13.19 6.58
CA ASP A 228 -14.27 -12.55 7.01
C ASP A 228 -15.50 -13.45 6.78
N ALA A 229 -15.59 -14.12 5.63
CA ALA A 229 -16.64 -15.11 5.37
C ALA A 229 -16.59 -16.28 6.36
N ALA A 230 -15.39 -16.76 6.72
CA ALA A 230 -15.23 -17.82 7.73
C ALA A 230 -15.64 -17.33 9.14
N VAL A 231 -15.30 -16.11 9.53
CA VAL A 231 -15.73 -15.48 10.81
C VAL A 231 -17.26 -15.40 10.89
N ASP A 232 -17.90 -15.02 9.79
CA ASP A 232 -19.37 -14.94 9.71
C ASP A 232 -20.06 -16.32 9.73
N GLY A 233 -19.30 -17.40 9.56
CA GLY A 233 -19.81 -18.79 9.59
C GLY A 233 -20.29 -19.30 8.24
N GLN A 234 -19.91 -18.66 7.12
CA GLN A 234 -20.31 -19.06 5.78
C GLN A 234 -19.61 -20.36 5.31
N GLY A 235 -18.56 -20.79 6.01
CA GLY A 235 -17.83 -22.01 5.69
C GLY A 235 -16.49 -22.13 6.41
N VAL A 236 -15.68 -23.08 5.93
CA VAL A 236 -14.34 -23.34 6.41
C VAL A 236 -13.32 -22.81 5.42
N ALA A 237 -12.34 -22.06 5.89
CA ALA A 237 -11.27 -21.48 5.08
C ALA A 237 -9.91 -22.10 5.40
N LEU A 238 -9.00 -22.18 4.42
CA LEU A 238 -7.59 -22.36 4.68
C LEU A 238 -6.94 -21.02 4.96
N ALA A 239 -6.37 -20.86 6.13
CA ALA A 239 -5.79 -19.63 6.61
C ALA A 239 -4.28 -19.71 6.78
N ARG A 240 -3.58 -18.61 6.45
CA ARG A 240 -2.19 -18.41 6.82
C ARG A 240 -2.08 -17.88 8.26
N THR A 241 -1.05 -18.31 8.97
CA THR A 241 -0.84 -18.00 10.40
C THR A 241 -1.00 -16.52 10.71
N ALA A 242 -0.26 -15.65 10.02
CA ALA A 242 -0.29 -14.21 10.31
C ALA A 242 -1.68 -13.59 10.08
N LEU A 243 -2.35 -13.96 8.98
CA LEU A 243 -3.64 -13.37 8.63
C LEU A 243 -4.77 -13.82 9.56
N ALA A 244 -4.70 -15.04 10.11
CA ALA A 244 -5.69 -15.56 11.02
C ALA A 244 -5.41 -15.22 12.50
N ALA A 245 -4.20 -14.73 12.82
CA ALA A 245 -3.73 -14.57 14.19
C ALA A 245 -4.71 -13.77 15.06
N TRP A 246 -5.15 -12.61 14.58
CA TRP A 246 -6.07 -11.76 15.34
C TRP A 246 -7.41 -12.46 15.62
N ASP A 247 -7.99 -13.09 14.62
CA ASP A 247 -9.29 -13.74 14.73
C ASP A 247 -9.24 -14.99 15.65
N LEU A 248 -8.14 -15.76 15.58
CA LEU A 248 -7.91 -16.90 16.47
C LEU A 248 -7.71 -16.44 17.92
N ILE A 249 -6.83 -15.46 18.15
CA ILE A 249 -6.50 -14.94 19.50
C ILE A 249 -7.74 -14.36 20.19
N ASN A 250 -8.68 -13.80 19.42
CA ASN A 250 -9.91 -13.22 19.95
C ASN A 250 -11.12 -14.19 19.88
N GLY A 251 -10.90 -15.44 19.55
CA GLY A 251 -11.95 -16.47 19.53
C GLY A 251 -13.02 -16.29 18.44
N ARG A 252 -12.78 -15.43 17.44
CA ARG A 252 -13.69 -15.26 16.31
C ARG A 252 -13.57 -16.40 15.30
N LEU A 253 -12.38 -16.98 15.20
CA LEU A 253 -12.09 -18.22 14.49
C LEU A 253 -11.51 -19.26 15.45
N VAL A 254 -11.67 -20.53 15.08
CA VAL A 254 -11.05 -21.67 15.73
C VAL A 254 -10.37 -22.56 14.69
N ARG A 255 -9.34 -23.28 15.13
CA ARG A 255 -8.70 -24.34 14.34
C ARG A 255 -9.38 -25.67 14.67
N PRO A 256 -10.07 -26.30 13.73
CA PRO A 256 -10.71 -27.60 14.00
C PRO A 256 -9.69 -28.75 14.15
N PHE A 257 -8.45 -28.59 13.63
CA PHE A 257 -7.41 -29.62 13.64
C PHE A 257 -6.02 -29.02 13.80
N ASP A 258 -5.10 -29.81 14.41
CA ASP A 258 -3.69 -29.41 14.58
C ASP A 258 -2.89 -29.52 13.28
N LEU A 259 -3.38 -30.29 12.30
CA LEU A 259 -2.69 -30.46 11.02
C LEU A 259 -2.55 -29.13 10.29
N SER A 260 -1.31 -28.82 9.92
CA SER A 260 -0.96 -27.65 9.14
C SER A 260 0.08 -27.98 8.07
N LEU A 261 0.00 -27.28 6.93
CA LEU A 261 1.01 -27.33 5.87
C LEU A 261 2.04 -26.23 6.11
N LYS A 262 3.32 -26.57 6.05
CA LYS A 262 4.40 -25.57 6.09
C LYS A 262 4.43 -24.81 4.76
N LEU A 263 4.56 -23.49 4.83
CA LEU A 263 4.73 -22.64 3.66
C LEU A 263 6.19 -22.22 3.52
N SER A 264 6.70 -22.23 2.28
CA SER A 264 8.06 -21.73 1.97
C SER A 264 8.12 -20.21 2.01
N LYS A 265 7.05 -19.54 1.56
CA LYS A 265 6.92 -18.09 1.56
C LYS A 265 6.36 -17.61 2.89
N THR A 266 6.86 -16.45 3.34
CA THR A 266 6.41 -15.81 4.60
C THR A 266 6.39 -14.30 4.46
N TYR A 267 6.03 -13.58 5.54
CA TYR A 267 6.11 -12.12 5.56
C TYR A 267 7.50 -11.64 5.97
N TRP A 268 7.93 -10.60 5.26
CA TRP A 268 9.22 -9.94 5.45
C TRP A 268 9.04 -8.44 5.57
N ILE A 269 9.84 -7.82 6.42
CA ILE A 269 10.00 -6.37 6.52
C ILE A 269 11.14 -6.01 5.58
N VAL A 270 10.88 -5.14 4.62
CA VAL A 270 11.80 -4.84 3.52
C VAL A 270 12.01 -3.33 3.41
N CYS A 271 13.26 -2.89 3.29
CA CYS A 271 13.60 -1.48 3.07
C CYS A 271 14.90 -1.34 2.26
N PRO A 272 15.21 -0.17 1.68
CA PRO A 272 16.51 0.07 1.05
C PRO A 272 17.65 -0.09 2.04
N LYS A 273 18.73 -0.79 1.66
CA LYS A 273 19.91 -1.02 2.54
C LYS A 273 20.46 0.27 3.14
N ALA A 274 20.54 1.34 2.34
CA ALA A 274 21.03 2.64 2.80
C ALA A 274 20.13 3.31 3.85
N ALA A 275 18.88 2.86 4.00
CA ALA A 275 17.90 3.41 4.93
C ALA A 275 17.63 2.50 6.15
N SER A 276 18.11 1.25 6.15
CA SER A 276 17.78 0.22 7.15
C SER A 276 18.13 0.60 8.59
N MET A 277 19.09 1.51 8.77
CA MET A 277 19.52 2.01 10.07
C MET A 277 18.88 3.35 10.49
N LYS A 278 17.97 3.91 9.68
CA LYS A 278 17.25 5.13 10.08
C LYS A 278 16.40 4.85 11.33
N PRO A 279 16.46 5.72 12.38
CA PRO A 279 15.79 5.46 13.65
C PRO A 279 14.30 5.11 13.50
N LYS A 280 13.54 5.84 12.68
CA LYS A 280 12.10 5.57 12.45
C LYS A 280 11.84 4.18 11.84
N ILE A 281 12.73 3.70 10.95
CA ILE A 281 12.62 2.37 10.32
C ILE A 281 12.97 1.28 11.34
N VAL A 282 14.05 1.46 12.10
CA VAL A 282 14.46 0.55 13.17
C VAL A 282 13.34 0.42 14.20
N THR A 283 12.80 1.53 14.69
CA THR A 283 11.69 1.55 15.66
C THR A 283 10.48 0.77 15.17
N PHE A 284 10.05 1.02 13.93
CA PHE A 284 8.88 0.32 13.36
C PHE A 284 9.15 -1.16 13.11
N ARG A 285 10.33 -1.50 12.59
CA ARG A 285 10.77 -2.89 12.40
C ARG A 285 10.75 -3.68 13.70
N ASP A 286 11.38 -3.14 14.74
CA ASP A 286 11.51 -3.82 16.01
C ASP A 286 10.15 -3.97 16.71
N TRP A 287 9.27 -2.97 16.56
CA TRP A 287 7.89 -3.06 17.00
C TRP A 287 7.11 -4.17 16.25
N LEU A 288 7.21 -4.25 14.91
CA LEU A 288 6.57 -5.32 14.14
C LEU A 288 7.03 -6.71 14.59
N LEU A 289 8.34 -6.87 14.85
CA LEU A 289 8.91 -8.13 15.32
C LEU A 289 8.38 -8.50 16.72
N ALA A 290 8.26 -7.53 17.60
CA ALA A 290 7.70 -7.72 18.94
C ALA A 290 6.23 -8.16 18.89
N GLU A 291 5.40 -7.51 18.05
CA GLU A 291 3.99 -7.88 17.83
C GLU A 291 3.85 -9.30 17.25
N ALA A 292 4.68 -9.66 16.25
CA ALA A 292 4.66 -11.01 15.68
C ALA A 292 5.12 -12.10 16.66
N ALA A 293 6.08 -11.77 17.53
CA ALA A 293 6.52 -12.66 18.59
C ALA A 293 5.42 -12.84 19.65
N ASP A 294 4.67 -11.79 19.98
CA ASP A 294 3.51 -11.88 20.87
C ASP A 294 2.42 -12.77 20.31
N ASP A 295 2.05 -12.58 19.05
CA ASP A 295 1.09 -13.45 18.35
C ASP A 295 1.52 -14.93 18.45
N THR A 296 2.79 -15.21 18.18
CA THR A 296 3.33 -16.57 18.25
C THR A 296 3.18 -17.18 19.65
N ARG A 297 3.43 -16.37 20.71
CA ARG A 297 3.25 -16.82 22.10
C ARG A 297 1.78 -17.10 22.45
N ARG A 298 0.87 -16.24 21.96
CA ARG A 298 -0.58 -16.36 22.22
C ARG A 298 -1.19 -17.52 21.47
N LEU A 299 -0.82 -17.72 20.19
CA LEU A 299 -1.31 -18.83 19.36
C LEU A 299 -0.86 -20.20 19.87
N ARG A 300 0.27 -20.32 20.59
CA ARG A 300 0.69 -21.59 21.22
C ARG A 300 -0.16 -21.99 22.43
N LYS A 301 -0.99 -21.11 22.95
CA LYS A 301 -1.85 -21.36 24.11
C LYS A 301 -3.28 -21.72 23.70
N ILE A 302 -3.58 -21.61 22.44
CA ILE A 302 -4.87 -21.94 21.83
C ILE A 302 -4.76 -23.27 21.11
#